data_eadcff7967d4a369ef33cc727d883eb0
#
_entry.id   eadcff7967d4a369ef33cc727d883eb0
#
_cell.length_a   1.000
_cell.length_b   1.000
_cell.length_c   1.000
_cell.angle_alpha   90.00
_cell.angle_beta   90.00
_cell.angle_gamma   90.00
#
_symmetry.space_group_name_H-M   'P 1'
#
loop_
_entity.id
_entity.type
_entity.pdbx_description
1 polymer ?
#
loop_
_entity_poly.entity_id
_entity_poly.type
_entity_poly.pdbx_seq_one_letter_code
_entity_poly.pdbx_strand_id
1 'polypeptide(L)'
;MHLDDEAVRAAGRCGERHRLDEAGNASLSLSSVSRARQYEWTRPILDLARDKQADFLRRSFQLPLAQVDSLRCEEVLDKPLPEMHIRASITALRYANKTGSRLFVPVAPLRSGPGRFTAERRHDLWIDKGYCDTDSLTLHLPEGYVVEALPKSVTIENRFGKIAFEALCSGDRLHIRIRLLRRSGRYPQSEYAAFREFMQAVDRVYSAKIVLRKV
;
A
#
# COMPACT_ATOMS: atom_id res chain seq x y z
N MET A 1 11.83 -6.34 -25.38
CA MET A 1 11.22 -5.49 -24.37
C MET A 1 11.55 -6.09 -23.02
N HIS A 2 12.27 -5.37 -22.16
CA HIS A 2 12.80 -5.92 -20.91
C HIS A 2 11.63 -6.16 -19.93
N LEU A 3 11.64 -7.27 -19.17
CA LEU A 3 10.58 -7.62 -18.21
C LEU A 3 10.32 -6.51 -17.18
N ASP A 4 11.34 -5.70 -16.87
CA ASP A 4 11.23 -4.55 -15.96
C ASP A 4 10.45 -3.39 -16.57
N ASP A 5 10.47 -3.21 -17.90
CA ASP A 5 9.72 -2.14 -18.59
C ASP A 5 8.21 -2.40 -18.55
N GLU A 6 7.77 -3.65 -18.63
CA GLU A 6 6.36 -4.02 -18.50
C GLU A 6 5.83 -3.76 -17.09
N ALA A 7 6.60 -4.13 -16.07
CA ALA A 7 6.22 -3.90 -14.68
C ALA A 7 6.21 -2.40 -14.32
N VAL A 8 7.13 -1.60 -14.88
CA VAL A 8 7.15 -0.14 -14.66
C VAL A 8 5.97 0.54 -15.35
N ARG A 9 5.50 0.04 -16.49
CA ARG A 9 4.29 0.55 -17.17
C ARG A 9 3.02 0.25 -16.39
N ALA A 10 2.96 -0.91 -15.70
CA ALA A 10 1.85 -1.28 -14.81
C ALA A 10 2.04 -0.65 -13.41
N ALA A 11 2.33 0.64 -13.34
CA ALA A 11 2.65 1.33 -12.09
C ALA A 11 1.42 1.95 -11.44
N GLY A 12 1.27 1.69 -10.14
CA GLY A 12 0.40 2.45 -9.24
C GLY A 12 1.24 3.38 -8.36
N ARG A 13 0.73 4.58 -8.14
CA ARG A 13 1.28 5.52 -7.16
C ARG A 13 0.17 5.92 -6.20
N CYS A 14 0.44 5.82 -4.91
CA CYS A 14 -0.46 6.27 -3.87
C CYS A 14 0.28 7.28 -2.98
N GLY A 15 -0.29 8.47 -2.85
CA GLY A 15 0.18 9.50 -1.92
C GLY A 15 -0.85 9.69 -0.83
N GLU A 16 -0.42 9.70 0.42
CA GLU A 16 -1.29 9.76 1.58
C GLU A 16 -0.79 10.80 2.56
N ARG A 17 -1.73 11.51 3.18
CA ARG A 17 -1.46 12.33 4.36
C ARG A 17 -2.43 11.91 5.43
N HIS A 18 -1.88 11.56 6.57
CA HIS A 18 -2.66 11.11 7.71
C HIS A 18 -2.43 12.05 8.87
N ARG A 19 -3.52 12.44 9.54
CA ARG A 19 -3.47 13.14 10.82
C ARG A 19 -4.09 12.22 11.86
N LEU A 20 -3.29 11.83 12.83
CA LEU A 20 -3.69 10.93 13.91
C LEU A 20 -4.12 11.74 15.12
N ASP A 21 -5.18 11.31 15.81
CA ASP A 21 -5.57 11.83 17.12
C ASP A 21 -5.06 10.94 18.27
N GLU A 22 -5.20 11.42 19.50
CA GLU A 22 -4.80 10.70 20.71
C GLU A 22 -5.65 9.43 20.99
N ALA A 23 -6.81 9.31 20.39
CA ALA A 23 -7.68 8.13 20.51
C ALA A 23 -7.31 7.02 19.52
N GLY A 24 -6.40 7.32 18.57
CA GLY A 24 -6.00 6.40 17.51
C GLY A 24 -6.90 6.45 16.29
N ASN A 25 -7.75 7.47 16.14
CA ASN A 25 -8.48 7.71 14.89
C ASN A 25 -7.61 8.52 13.93
N ALA A 26 -7.89 8.44 12.64
CA ALA A 26 -7.15 9.18 11.64
C ALA A 26 -8.06 9.85 10.62
N SER A 27 -7.67 11.07 10.23
CA SER A 27 -8.16 11.73 9.02
C SER A 27 -7.14 11.52 7.91
N LEU A 28 -7.57 10.95 6.80
CA LEU A 28 -6.74 10.55 5.69
C LEU A 28 -7.07 11.36 4.44
N SER A 29 -6.05 11.84 3.75
CA SER A 29 -6.17 12.39 2.40
C SER A 29 -5.40 11.48 1.45
N LEU A 30 -6.12 10.86 0.53
CA LEU A 30 -5.61 9.90 -0.44
C LEU A 30 -5.53 10.53 -1.82
N SER A 31 -4.44 10.28 -2.54
CA SER A 31 -4.31 10.53 -3.97
C SER A 31 -3.67 9.31 -4.62
N SER A 32 -4.37 8.64 -5.51
CA SER A 32 -3.91 7.44 -6.21
C SER A 32 -3.94 7.65 -7.71
N VAL A 33 -2.92 7.17 -8.40
CA VAL A 33 -2.84 7.12 -9.88
C VAL A 33 -2.55 5.68 -10.28
N SER A 34 -3.41 5.11 -11.11
CA SER A 34 -3.29 3.75 -11.63
C SER A 34 -3.10 3.78 -13.13
N ARG A 35 -2.18 2.95 -13.66
CA ARG A 35 -1.85 2.83 -15.08
C ARG A 35 -1.88 1.38 -15.53
N ALA A 36 -2.01 1.15 -16.83
CA ALA A 36 -2.01 -0.17 -17.48
C ALA A 36 -2.99 -1.11 -16.76
N ARG A 37 -2.54 -2.30 -16.31
CA ARG A 37 -3.41 -3.26 -15.63
C ARG A 37 -4.10 -2.71 -14.38
N GLN A 38 -3.43 -1.84 -13.63
CA GLN A 38 -4.05 -1.24 -12.45
C GLN A 38 -5.15 -0.24 -12.83
N TYR A 39 -5.00 0.45 -13.96
CA TYR A 39 -6.07 1.24 -14.55
C TYR A 39 -7.28 0.34 -14.91
N GLU A 40 -7.06 -0.80 -15.57
CA GLU A 40 -8.12 -1.75 -15.90
C GLU A 40 -8.93 -2.22 -14.68
N TRP A 41 -8.27 -2.35 -13.51
CA TRP A 41 -8.92 -2.76 -12.26
C TRP A 41 -9.67 -1.61 -11.56
N THR A 42 -9.21 -0.39 -11.71
CA THR A 42 -9.78 0.78 -11.02
C THR A 42 -10.79 1.54 -11.87
N ARG A 43 -10.66 1.50 -13.18
CA ARG A 43 -11.54 2.20 -14.13
C ARG A 43 -13.04 1.87 -13.93
N PRO A 44 -13.45 0.62 -13.65
CA PRO A 44 -14.86 0.29 -13.44
C PRO A 44 -15.55 1.08 -12.30
N ILE A 45 -14.78 1.74 -11.43
CA ILE A 45 -15.37 2.62 -10.39
C ILE A 45 -16.20 3.74 -11.00
N LEU A 46 -15.87 4.22 -12.22
CA LEU A 46 -16.60 5.30 -12.90
C LEU A 46 -18.01 4.89 -13.33
N ASP A 47 -18.23 3.60 -13.54
CA ASP A 47 -19.52 3.06 -13.98
C ASP A 47 -20.47 2.79 -12.79
N LEU A 48 -19.99 3.00 -11.56
CA LEU A 48 -20.75 2.78 -10.33
C LEU A 48 -21.48 4.05 -9.88
N ALA A 49 -22.63 3.88 -9.25
CA ALA A 49 -23.30 4.95 -8.51
C ALA A 49 -22.41 5.40 -7.32
N ARG A 50 -22.59 6.65 -6.86
CA ARG A 50 -21.69 7.27 -5.87
C ARG A 50 -21.55 6.48 -4.56
N ASP A 51 -22.64 5.92 -4.05
CA ASP A 51 -22.61 5.06 -2.86
C ASP A 51 -21.77 3.81 -3.09
N LYS A 52 -21.86 3.20 -4.29
CA LYS A 52 -21.08 2.03 -4.70
C LYS A 52 -19.62 2.36 -4.96
N GLN A 53 -19.30 3.57 -5.42
CA GLN A 53 -17.92 4.05 -5.53
C GLN A 53 -17.24 4.12 -4.16
N ALA A 54 -17.93 4.63 -3.14
CA ALA A 54 -17.42 4.65 -1.77
C ALA A 54 -17.22 3.23 -1.21
N ASP A 55 -18.13 2.29 -1.50
CA ASP A 55 -18.01 0.89 -1.12
C ASP A 55 -16.84 0.18 -1.83
N PHE A 56 -16.62 0.51 -3.10
CA PHE A 56 -15.46 0.00 -3.85
C PHE A 56 -14.17 0.44 -3.19
N LEU A 57 -14.06 1.73 -2.84
CA LEU A 57 -12.88 2.27 -2.18
C LEU A 57 -12.65 1.61 -0.81
N ARG A 58 -13.68 1.48 0.03
CA ARG A 58 -13.58 0.81 1.35
C ARG A 58 -13.11 -0.62 1.26
N ARG A 59 -13.54 -1.38 0.23
CA ARG A 59 -13.11 -2.78 0.03
C ARG A 59 -11.69 -2.90 -0.53
N SER A 60 -11.27 -1.90 -1.31
CA SER A 60 -9.92 -1.85 -1.87
C SER A 60 -8.85 -1.57 -0.81
N PHE A 61 -9.26 -0.89 0.26
CA PHE A 61 -8.40 -0.53 1.37
C PHE A 61 -8.86 -1.25 2.64
N GLN A 62 -7.98 -1.98 3.28
CA GLN A 62 -8.29 -2.68 4.53
C GLN A 62 -8.32 -1.73 5.73
N LEU A 63 -9.18 -0.71 5.67
CA LEU A 63 -9.39 0.21 6.77
C LEU A 63 -10.60 -0.24 7.58
N PRO A 64 -10.43 -0.66 8.83
CA PRO A 64 -11.56 -0.93 9.71
C PRO A 64 -12.31 0.38 9.98
N LEU A 65 -13.65 0.32 9.96
CA LEU A 65 -14.52 1.44 10.33
C LEU A 65 -14.19 2.76 9.59
N ALA A 66 -13.89 2.68 8.27
CA ALA A 66 -13.63 3.84 7.45
C ALA A 66 -14.90 4.43 6.86
N GLN A 67 -15.07 5.74 7.03
CA GLN A 67 -16.05 6.55 6.33
C GLN A 67 -15.36 7.32 5.21
N VAL A 68 -15.90 7.24 3.99
CA VAL A 68 -15.45 8.05 2.86
C VAL A 68 -16.22 9.36 2.90
N ASP A 69 -15.55 10.45 3.25
CA ASP A 69 -16.16 11.78 3.43
C ASP A 69 -16.28 12.49 2.07
N SER A 70 -15.30 12.30 1.20
CA SER A 70 -15.35 12.78 -0.18
C SER A 70 -14.61 11.81 -1.11
N LEU A 71 -15.07 11.73 -2.37
CA LEU A 71 -14.47 10.90 -3.39
C LEU A 71 -14.58 11.60 -4.76
N ARG A 72 -13.45 11.69 -5.45
CA ARG A 72 -13.34 12.14 -6.83
C ARG A 72 -12.56 11.11 -7.62
N CYS A 73 -13.16 10.62 -8.68
CA CYS A 73 -12.56 9.70 -9.65
C CYS A 73 -12.49 10.40 -11.00
N GLU A 74 -11.35 10.31 -11.67
CA GLU A 74 -11.10 10.99 -12.95
C GLU A 74 -10.26 10.10 -13.84
N GLU A 75 -10.71 9.94 -15.08
CA GLU A 75 -9.98 9.25 -16.14
C GLU A 75 -9.19 10.27 -16.94
N VAL A 76 -7.91 10.00 -17.17
CA VAL A 76 -7.00 10.86 -17.94
C VAL A 76 -6.52 10.07 -19.15
N LEU A 77 -6.96 10.47 -20.36
CA LEU A 77 -6.72 9.77 -21.63
C LEU A 77 -5.65 10.45 -22.51
N ASP A 78 -5.23 11.65 -22.18
CA ASP A 78 -4.25 12.45 -22.94
C ASP A 78 -2.78 12.04 -22.68
N LYS A 79 -2.57 10.92 -22.02
CA LYS A 79 -1.25 10.34 -21.69
C LYS A 79 -0.93 9.17 -22.62
N PRO A 80 0.37 8.81 -22.76
CA PRO A 80 0.77 7.63 -23.53
C PRO A 80 0.10 6.33 -23.07
N LEU A 81 -0.27 6.23 -21.79
CA LEU A 81 -1.12 5.19 -21.21
C LEU A 81 -2.25 5.87 -20.44
N PRO A 82 -3.49 5.39 -20.54
CA PRO A 82 -4.59 5.89 -19.73
C PRO A 82 -4.27 5.82 -18.24
N GLU A 83 -4.70 6.84 -17.50
CA GLU A 83 -4.55 6.91 -16.06
C GLU A 83 -5.91 7.00 -15.37
N MET A 84 -6.06 6.29 -14.27
CA MET A 84 -7.17 6.48 -13.34
C MET A 84 -6.68 7.21 -12.12
N HIS A 85 -7.23 8.38 -11.86
CA HIS A 85 -6.94 9.22 -10.71
C HIS A 85 -8.07 9.10 -9.70
N ILE A 86 -7.74 8.74 -8.46
CA ILE A 86 -8.68 8.68 -7.34
C ILE A 86 -8.16 9.60 -6.24
N ARG A 87 -9.00 10.54 -5.81
CA ARG A 87 -8.75 11.38 -4.65
C ARG A 87 -9.89 11.20 -3.66
N ALA A 88 -9.55 11.00 -2.38
CA ALA A 88 -10.54 10.80 -1.34
C ALA A 88 -10.11 11.43 -0.02
N SER A 89 -11.09 11.87 0.76
CA SER A 89 -10.94 12.15 2.18
C SER A 89 -11.66 11.05 2.95
N ILE A 90 -11.01 10.51 3.97
CA ILE A 90 -11.48 9.34 4.71
C ILE A 90 -11.28 9.59 6.20
N THR A 91 -12.30 9.35 6.99
CA THR A 91 -12.22 9.27 8.45
C THR A 91 -12.17 7.80 8.86
N ALA A 92 -11.09 7.40 9.52
CA ALA A 92 -10.86 6.02 9.96
C ALA A 92 -10.84 5.95 11.50
N LEU A 93 -11.87 5.35 12.09
CA LEU A 93 -11.92 5.09 13.52
C LEU A 93 -11.06 3.89 13.87
N ARG A 94 -10.34 3.97 15.01
CA ARG A 94 -9.42 2.92 15.47
C ARG A 94 -8.35 2.56 14.42
N TYR A 95 -7.90 3.56 13.67
CA TYR A 95 -6.82 3.41 12.70
C TYR A 95 -5.53 2.89 13.35
N ALA A 96 -5.16 3.47 14.50
CA ALA A 96 -4.08 2.98 15.33
C ALA A 96 -4.64 2.26 16.57
N ASN A 97 -4.02 1.14 16.92
CA ASN A 97 -4.36 0.44 18.15
C ASN A 97 -3.72 1.16 19.34
N LYS A 98 -4.54 1.65 20.28
CA LYS A 98 -4.08 2.27 21.52
C LYS A 98 -3.94 1.24 22.63
N THR A 99 -2.80 1.24 23.29
CA THR A 99 -2.53 0.40 24.47
C THR A 99 -1.76 1.24 25.50
N GLY A 100 -2.44 1.61 26.58
CA GLY A 100 -1.89 2.54 27.58
C GLY A 100 -1.50 3.88 26.96
N SER A 101 -0.25 4.29 27.09
CA SER A 101 0.31 5.52 26.52
C SER A 101 0.83 5.36 25.08
N ARG A 102 0.64 4.19 24.44
CA ARG A 102 1.19 3.87 23.13
C ARG A 102 0.11 3.78 22.06
N LEU A 103 0.48 4.20 20.83
CA LEU A 103 -0.29 4.00 19.60
C LEU A 103 0.53 3.12 18.64
N PHE A 104 -0.07 2.05 18.16
CA PHE A 104 0.51 1.13 17.17
C PHE A 104 -0.08 1.45 15.79
N VAL A 105 0.69 2.16 14.96
CA VAL A 105 0.25 2.70 13.68
C VAL A 105 0.71 1.79 12.54
N PRO A 106 -0.20 1.32 11.65
CA PRO A 106 0.20 0.52 10.49
C PRO A 106 1.03 1.36 9.49
N VAL A 107 2.06 0.77 8.88
CA VAL A 107 2.89 1.46 7.87
C VAL A 107 2.24 1.46 6.47
N ALA A 108 1.36 0.51 6.19
CA ALA A 108 0.71 0.33 4.89
C ALA A 108 -0.79 0.02 5.04
N PRO A 109 -1.59 0.98 5.55
CA PRO A 109 -2.99 0.74 5.89
C PRO A 109 -3.87 0.44 4.68
N LEU A 110 -3.44 0.89 3.50
CA LEU A 110 -4.18 0.74 2.25
C LEU A 110 -3.70 -0.46 1.41
N ARG A 111 -2.82 -1.29 1.96
CA ARG A 111 -2.29 -2.46 1.26
C ARG A 111 -2.61 -3.75 2.01
N SER A 112 -3.10 -4.71 1.25
CA SER A 112 -3.21 -6.09 1.70
C SER A 112 -1.88 -6.79 1.49
N GLY A 113 -1.49 -7.60 2.46
CA GLY A 113 -0.38 -8.52 2.26
C GLY A 113 -0.67 -9.50 1.12
N PRO A 114 0.35 -10.19 0.62
CA PRO A 114 0.26 -11.07 -0.56
C PRO A 114 -0.61 -12.32 -0.33
N GLY A 115 -1.20 -12.47 0.84
CA GLY A 115 -2.01 -13.62 1.20
C GLY A 115 -1.18 -14.81 1.70
N ARG A 116 -1.88 -15.93 1.94
CA ARG A 116 -1.23 -17.16 2.39
C ARG A 116 -0.79 -18.01 1.19
N PHE A 117 0.45 -18.47 1.23
CA PHE A 117 0.99 -19.41 0.26
C PHE A 117 1.01 -20.82 0.84
N THR A 118 0.69 -21.83 0.05
CA THR A 118 0.84 -23.24 0.44
C THR A 118 2.29 -23.56 0.74
N ALA A 119 2.54 -24.57 1.59
CA ALA A 119 3.91 -25.00 1.91
C ALA A 119 4.61 -25.60 0.69
N GLU A 120 3.87 -26.32 -0.13
CA GLU A 120 4.38 -27.05 -1.31
C GLU A 120 3.60 -26.69 -2.57
N ARG A 121 4.27 -26.85 -3.71
CA ARG A 121 3.70 -26.68 -5.03
C ARG A 121 4.16 -27.85 -5.93
N ARG A 122 3.27 -28.36 -6.75
CA ARG A 122 3.57 -29.51 -7.64
C ARG A 122 3.90 -29.09 -9.07
N HIS A 123 3.58 -27.85 -9.45
CA HIS A 123 3.75 -27.32 -10.80
C HIS A 123 4.57 -26.04 -10.78
N ASP A 124 5.15 -25.70 -11.91
CA ASP A 124 5.86 -24.44 -12.10
C ASP A 124 5.04 -23.24 -11.69
N LEU A 125 5.71 -22.23 -11.18
CA LEU A 125 5.11 -20.96 -10.82
C LEU A 125 5.00 -20.09 -12.05
N TRP A 126 3.79 -19.70 -12.41
CA TRP A 126 3.56 -18.70 -13.43
C TRP A 126 3.05 -17.41 -12.80
N ILE A 127 3.85 -16.36 -12.90
CA ILE A 127 3.48 -14.98 -12.59
C ILE A 127 3.10 -14.33 -13.91
N ASP A 128 1.81 -14.29 -14.20
CA ASP A 128 1.28 -13.82 -15.48
C ASP A 128 1.72 -12.38 -15.78
N LYS A 129 1.59 -11.47 -14.80
CA LYS A 129 1.90 -10.05 -14.99
C LYS A 129 2.69 -9.47 -13.82
N GLY A 130 3.71 -8.70 -14.19
CA GLY A 130 4.45 -7.85 -13.29
C GLY A 130 3.71 -6.55 -12.99
N TYR A 131 4.09 -5.88 -11.90
CA TYR A 131 3.63 -4.54 -11.55
C TYR A 131 4.63 -3.82 -10.66
N CYS A 132 4.52 -2.49 -10.63
CA CYS A 132 5.30 -1.66 -9.73
C CYS A 132 4.36 -0.74 -8.95
N ASP A 133 4.32 -0.89 -7.63
CA ASP A 133 3.61 0.00 -6.72
C ASP A 133 4.59 0.91 -6.00
N THR A 134 4.21 2.17 -5.86
CA THR A 134 4.93 3.14 -5.04
C THR A 134 3.93 3.84 -4.13
N ASP A 135 4.09 3.65 -2.83
CA ASP A 135 3.28 4.29 -1.81
C ASP A 135 4.13 5.29 -1.04
N SER A 136 3.56 6.45 -0.79
CA SER A 136 4.16 7.52 0.00
C SER A 136 3.15 7.98 1.03
N LEU A 137 3.49 7.83 2.30
CA LEU A 137 2.68 8.23 3.44
C LEU A 137 3.39 9.32 4.23
N THR A 138 2.69 10.42 4.50
CA THR A 138 3.09 11.42 5.49
C THR A 138 2.11 11.35 6.65
N LEU A 139 2.59 10.97 7.82
CA LEU A 139 1.83 10.90 9.05
C LEU A 139 2.18 12.09 9.95
N HIS A 140 1.17 12.86 10.33
CA HIS A 140 1.30 13.89 11.37
C HIS A 140 1.00 13.24 12.74
N LEU A 141 1.98 13.33 13.63
CA LEU A 141 1.88 12.80 14.98
C LEU A 141 0.88 13.59 15.82
N PRO A 142 0.15 12.98 16.76
CA PRO A 142 -0.65 13.70 17.74
C PRO A 142 0.24 14.55 18.64
N GLU A 143 -0.31 15.66 19.14
CA GLU A 143 0.39 16.49 20.12
C GLU A 143 0.78 15.67 21.36
N GLY A 144 1.99 15.90 21.87
CA GLY A 144 2.53 15.17 23.02
C GLY A 144 2.93 13.70 22.73
N TYR A 145 3.04 13.31 21.46
CA TYR A 145 3.54 11.99 21.08
C TYR A 145 4.88 12.06 20.37
N VAL A 146 5.72 11.07 20.64
CA VAL A 146 7.01 10.87 19.98
C VAL A 146 7.11 9.47 19.39
N VAL A 147 7.96 9.28 18.40
CA VAL A 147 8.26 7.95 17.85
C VAL A 147 9.12 7.18 18.87
N GLU A 148 8.59 6.10 19.42
CA GLU A 148 9.30 5.18 20.31
C GLU A 148 10.01 4.07 19.53
N ALA A 149 9.35 3.52 18.49
CA ALA A 149 9.94 2.51 17.63
C ALA A 149 9.51 2.70 16.17
N LEU A 150 10.49 2.59 15.29
CA LEU A 150 10.34 2.71 13.85
C LEU A 150 10.92 1.46 13.17
N PRO A 151 10.21 0.81 12.25
CA PRO A 151 10.78 -0.29 11.48
C PRO A 151 12.01 0.19 10.71
N LYS A 152 13.05 -0.65 10.68
CA LYS A 152 14.28 -0.33 9.96
C LYS A 152 14.02 -0.31 8.45
N SER A 153 14.65 0.63 7.76
CA SER A 153 14.67 0.64 6.29
C SER A 153 15.24 -0.67 5.76
N VAL A 154 14.63 -1.21 4.74
CA VAL A 154 15.01 -2.49 4.14
C VAL A 154 14.85 -2.45 2.63
N THR A 155 15.78 -3.09 1.92
CA THR A 155 15.67 -3.37 0.49
C THR A 155 16.01 -4.84 0.26
N ILE A 156 15.08 -5.57 -0.34
CA ILE A 156 15.24 -6.97 -0.71
C ILE A 156 14.96 -7.07 -2.21
N GLU A 157 15.91 -7.60 -2.95
CA GLU A 157 15.81 -7.77 -4.40
C GLU A 157 16.25 -9.19 -4.79
N ASN A 158 15.48 -9.79 -5.68
CA ASN A 158 15.78 -11.08 -6.28
C ASN A 158 15.13 -11.18 -7.66
N ARG A 159 15.19 -12.37 -8.28
CA ARG A 159 14.62 -12.57 -9.61
C ARG A 159 13.09 -12.38 -9.70
N PHE A 160 12.36 -12.47 -8.60
CA PHE A 160 10.89 -12.30 -8.55
C PHE A 160 10.47 -10.86 -8.41
N GLY A 161 11.34 -9.98 -7.92
CA GLY A 161 11.05 -8.58 -7.74
C GLY A 161 11.96 -7.88 -6.75
N LYS A 162 11.46 -6.71 -6.30
CA LYS A 162 12.14 -5.86 -5.33
C LYS A 162 11.11 -5.24 -4.38
N ILE A 163 11.36 -5.32 -3.08
CA ILE A 163 10.66 -4.53 -2.07
C ILE A 163 11.65 -3.58 -1.41
N ALA A 164 11.31 -2.30 -1.35
CA ALA A 164 12.07 -1.29 -0.61
C ALA A 164 11.11 -0.58 0.36
N PHE A 165 11.53 -0.41 1.59
CA PHE A 165 10.86 0.33 2.64
C PHE A 165 11.82 1.35 3.24
N GLU A 166 11.36 2.60 3.34
CA GLU A 166 12.08 3.70 3.97
C GLU A 166 11.12 4.43 4.90
N ALA A 167 11.61 4.80 6.08
CA ALA A 167 10.87 5.63 7.02
C ALA A 167 11.79 6.66 7.67
N LEU A 168 11.37 7.92 7.67
CA LEU A 168 12.12 9.05 8.21
C LEU A 168 11.20 9.90 9.08
N CYS A 169 11.66 10.21 10.30
CA CYS A 169 10.97 11.13 11.20
C CYS A 169 11.65 12.50 11.16
N SER A 170 10.87 13.55 10.98
CA SER A 170 11.32 14.95 11.00
C SER A 170 10.32 15.81 11.77
N GLY A 171 10.68 16.20 13.00
CA GLY A 171 9.79 16.91 13.90
C GLY A 171 8.52 16.08 14.22
N ASP A 172 7.36 16.69 13.96
CA ASP A 172 6.04 16.07 14.14
C ASP A 172 5.58 15.22 12.97
N ARG A 173 6.43 15.00 11.96
CA ARG A 173 6.08 14.30 10.72
C ARG A 173 6.92 13.05 10.53
N LEU A 174 6.25 11.99 10.16
CA LEU A 174 6.85 10.75 9.76
C LEU A 174 6.56 10.53 8.27
N HIS A 175 7.62 10.35 7.48
CA HIS A 175 7.54 10.05 6.06
C HIS A 175 7.88 8.58 5.84
N ILE A 176 6.99 7.87 5.17
CA ILE A 176 7.15 6.47 4.80
C ILE A 176 7.07 6.35 3.29
N ARG A 177 7.96 5.55 2.73
CA ARG A 177 7.95 5.18 1.31
C ARG A 177 8.08 3.67 1.17
N ILE A 178 7.18 3.09 0.40
CA ILE A 178 7.22 1.67 0.06
C ILE A 178 7.21 1.55 -1.46
N ARG A 179 8.11 0.75 -2.00
CA ARG A 179 8.11 0.42 -3.43
C ARG A 179 8.17 -1.08 -3.60
N LEU A 180 7.17 -1.64 -4.25
CA LEU A 180 7.12 -3.05 -4.62
C LEU A 180 7.15 -3.17 -6.15
N LEU A 181 8.20 -3.81 -6.66
CA LEU A 181 8.29 -4.31 -8.02
C LEU A 181 8.08 -5.83 -7.98
N ARG A 182 7.12 -6.35 -8.73
CA ARG A 182 6.94 -7.78 -8.96
C ARG A 182 7.16 -8.07 -10.44
N ARG A 183 8.06 -9.00 -10.75
CA ARG A 183 8.38 -9.40 -12.12
C ARG A 183 7.44 -10.52 -12.57
N SER A 184 6.97 -10.43 -13.81
CA SER A 184 6.31 -11.54 -14.50
C SER A 184 7.31 -12.61 -14.90
N GLY A 185 6.85 -13.83 -15.12
CA GLY A 185 7.70 -14.92 -15.60
C GLY A 185 7.19 -16.31 -15.24
N ARG A 186 7.81 -17.31 -15.85
CA ARG A 186 7.67 -18.70 -15.45
C ARG A 186 8.91 -19.12 -14.68
N TYR A 187 8.69 -19.77 -13.55
CA TYR A 187 9.72 -20.19 -12.63
C TYR A 187 9.52 -21.67 -12.33
N PRO A 188 10.55 -22.52 -12.36
CA PRO A 188 10.42 -23.93 -12.05
C PRO A 188 9.91 -24.13 -10.63
N GLN A 189 9.22 -25.24 -10.42
CA GLN A 189 8.66 -25.60 -9.11
C GLN A 189 9.71 -25.56 -7.99
N SER A 190 10.97 -25.93 -8.29
CA SER A 190 12.10 -25.89 -7.34
C SER A 190 12.38 -24.50 -6.76
N GLU A 191 11.97 -23.44 -7.44
CA GLU A 191 12.19 -22.06 -6.99
C GLU A 191 10.99 -21.51 -6.17
N TYR A 192 9.95 -22.29 -6.00
CA TYR A 192 8.75 -21.84 -5.28
C TYR A 192 9.05 -21.47 -3.82
N ALA A 193 9.96 -22.15 -3.15
CA ALA A 193 10.37 -21.83 -1.79
C ALA A 193 10.97 -20.41 -1.70
N ALA A 194 11.86 -20.07 -2.63
CA ALA A 194 12.47 -18.75 -2.70
C ALA A 194 11.45 -17.65 -3.06
N PHE A 195 10.50 -17.93 -3.96
CA PHE A 195 9.38 -17.01 -4.22
C PHE A 195 8.53 -16.77 -2.96
N ARG A 196 8.19 -17.82 -2.25
CA ARG A 196 7.41 -17.73 -1.00
C ARG A 196 8.14 -16.89 0.05
N GLU A 197 9.44 -17.09 0.20
CA GLU A 197 10.27 -16.31 1.13
C GLU A 197 10.27 -14.80 0.76
N PHE A 198 10.38 -14.47 -0.53
CA PHE A 198 10.26 -13.10 -1.01
C PHE A 198 8.90 -12.50 -0.68
N MET A 199 7.81 -13.22 -0.95
CA MET A 199 6.46 -12.74 -0.65
C MET A 199 6.20 -12.61 0.86
N GLN A 200 6.80 -13.46 1.70
CA GLN A 200 6.77 -13.30 3.15
C GLN A 200 7.55 -12.05 3.61
N ALA A 201 8.63 -11.69 2.92
CA ALA A 201 9.33 -10.44 3.20
C ALA A 201 8.47 -9.22 2.85
N VAL A 202 7.73 -9.27 1.73
CA VAL A 202 6.74 -8.24 1.37
C VAL A 202 5.66 -8.12 2.46
N ASP A 203 5.15 -9.25 2.94
CA ASP A 203 4.13 -9.28 4.00
C ASP A 203 4.64 -8.68 5.31
N ARG A 204 5.88 -9.00 5.70
CA ARG A 204 6.51 -8.40 6.89
C ARG A 204 6.60 -6.87 6.79
N VAL A 205 6.91 -6.33 5.61
CA VAL A 205 6.93 -4.88 5.39
C VAL A 205 5.53 -4.28 5.54
N TYR A 206 4.52 -4.87 4.88
CA TYR A 206 3.16 -4.33 4.91
C TYR A 206 2.48 -4.46 6.27
N SER A 207 2.82 -5.49 7.05
CA SER A 207 2.27 -5.73 8.39
C SER A 207 3.02 -4.99 9.51
N ALA A 208 4.13 -4.32 9.19
CA ALA A 208 4.92 -3.60 10.17
C ALA A 208 4.13 -2.45 10.82
N LYS A 209 4.51 -2.12 12.04
CA LYS A 209 3.87 -1.04 12.82
C LYS A 209 4.92 -0.08 13.36
N ILE A 210 4.53 1.17 13.43
CA ILE A 210 5.25 2.22 14.14
C ILE A 210 4.68 2.29 15.54
N VAL A 211 5.53 2.48 16.54
CA VAL A 211 5.08 2.71 17.90
C VAL A 211 5.31 4.17 18.27
N LEU A 212 4.22 4.86 18.60
CA LEU A 212 4.25 6.19 19.15
C LEU A 212 3.98 6.10 20.66
N ARG A 213 4.66 6.91 21.46
CA ARG A 213 4.49 7.00 22.92
C ARG A 213 4.13 8.43 23.30
N LYS A 214 3.16 8.57 24.20
CA LYS A 214 2.82 9.86 24.83
C LYS A 214 3.93 10.26 25.80
N VAL A 215 4.40 11.50 25.73
CA VAL A 215 5.40 12.10 26.63
C VAL A 215 4.72 12.88 27.73
#